data_b59948f16a88073689a8f05956ad94d1
#
_entry.id   b59948f16a88073689a8f05956ad94d1
#
_cell.length_a   1.000
_cell.length_b   1.000
_cell.length_c   1.000
_cell.angle_alpha   90.00
_cell.angle_beta   90.00
_cell.angle_gamma   90.00
#
_symmetry.space_group_name_H-M   'P 1'
#
loop_
_entity.id
_entity.type
_entity.pdbx_description
1 polymer ?
#
loop_
_entity_poly.entity_id
_entity_poly.type
_entity_poly.pdbx_seq_one_letter_code
_entity_poly.pdbx_strand_id
1 'polypeptide(L)'
;MKKIPVVYISIAAALLIVAIGAYANFYLYRPKALKQVREVRGVTSTTIQELPYMQGTKELGTTETDLGRQVTLEVARTPEEVQSFYKNVLMEKGWEVENNIERSDLIIDKYKNDKYLATITISKEKEASSTVVGINLRNR
;
A
#
# COMPACT_ATOMS: atom_id res chain seq x y z
N MET A 1 -49.38 26.11 -32.58
CA MET A 1 -48.02 25.89 -32.06
C MET A 1 -47.88 26.64 -30.75
N LYS A 2 -47.75 25.93 -29.60
CA LYS A 2 -47.54 26.60 -28.30
C LYS A 2 -46.10 27.09 -28.27
N LYS A 3 -45.92 28.42 -28.15
CA LYS A 3 -44.59 29.01 -27.96
C LYS A 3 -44.04 28.59 -26.57
N ILE A 4 -43.00 27.79 -26.56
CA ILE A 4 -42.28 27.46 -25.32
C ILE A 4 -41.67 28.76 -24.81
N PRO A 5 -42.00 29.22 -23.61
CA PRO A 5 -41.45 30.46 -23.11
C PRO A 5 -39.92 30.37 -22.94
N VAL A 6 -39.22 31.39 -23.34
CA VAL A 6 -37.75 31.48 -23.36
C VAL A 6 -37.11 31.12 -22.02
N VAL A 7 -37.82 31.34 -20.92
CA VAL A 7 -37.41 30.98 -19.54
C VAL A 7 -37.14 29.51 -19.37
N TYR A 8 -37.94 28.61 -19.97
CA TYR A 8 -37.71 27.16 -19.85
C TYR A 8 -36.47 26.69 -20.64
N ILE A 9 -36.16 27.37 -21.75
CA ILE A 9 -34.96 27.08 -22.54
C ILE A 9 -33.72 27.47 -21.76
N SER A 10 -33.73 28.61 -21.06
CA SER A 10 -32.62 29.08 -20.23
C SER A 10 -32.34 28.17 -19.04
N ILE A 11 -33.39 27.68 -18.39
CA ILE A 11 -33.26 26.75 -17.25
C ILE A 11 -32.72 25.39 -17.73
N ALA A 12 -33.19 24.88 -18.85
CA ALA A 12 -32.72 23.63 -19.43
C ALA A 12 -31.22 23.72 -19.83
N ALA A 13 -30.80 24.84 -20.42
CA ALA A 13 -29.40 25.08 -20.78
C ALA A 13 -28.49 25.17 -19.54
N ALA A 14 -28.94 25.83 -18.46
CA ALA A 14 -28.19 25.91 -17.22
C ALA A 14 -28.00 24.54 -16.54
N LEU A 15 -29.05 23.72 -16.52
CA LEU A 15 -28.99 22.36 -15.97
C LEU A 15 -28.03 21.45 -16.78
N LEU A 16 -28.01 21.62 -18.09
CA LEU A 16 -27.15 20.85 -18.98
C LEU A 16 -25.66 21.19 -18.75
N ILE A 17 -25.34 22.47 -18.55
CA ILE A 17 -23.98 22.93 -18.22
C ILE A 17 -23.52 22.37 -16.89
N VAL A 18 -24.37 22.38 -15.85
CA VAL A 18 -24.07 21.82 -14.53
C VAL A 18 -23.85 20.29 -14.63
N ALA A 19 -24.67 19.59 -15.39
CA ALA A 19 -24.53 18.15 -15.60
C ALA A 19 -23.22 17.79 -16.32
N ILE A 20 -22.84 18.55 -17.35
CA ILE A 20 -21.57 18.36 -18.08
C ILE A 20 -20.39 18.66 -17.16
N GLY A 21 -20.45 19.73 -16.36
CA GLY A 21 -19.41 20.09 -15.40
C GLY A 21 -19.22 19.03 -14.31
N ALA A 22 -20.30 18.49 -13.76
CA ALA A 22 -20.28 17.42 -12.77
C ALA A 22 -19.73 16.12 -13.38
N TYR A 23 -20.13 15.79 -14.60
CA TYR A 23 -19.64 14.60 -15.31
C TYR A 23 -18.14 14.72 -15.64
N ALA A 24 -17.68 15.85 -16.15
CA ALA A 24 -16.29 16.13 -16.45
C ALA A 24 -15.44 16.10 -15.17
N ASN A 25 -15.92 16.71 -14.08
CA ASN A 25 -15.25 16.67 -12.78
C ASN A 25 -15.14 15.25 -12.24
N PHE A 26 -16.21 14.46 -12.31
CA PHE A 26 -16.20 13.05 -11.89
C PHE A 26 -15.27 12.18 -12.73
N TYR A 27 -15.15 12.43 -14.03
CA TYR A 27 -14.29 11.67 -14.93
C TYR A 27 -12.82 12.10 -14.87
N LEU A 28 -12.56 13.42 -14.74
CA LEU A 28 -11.19 13.98 -14.69
C LEU A 28 -10.57 13.85 -13.30
N TYR A 29 -11.38 13.92 -12.24
CA TYR A 29 -10.93 13.76 -10.86
C TYR A 29 -11.14 12.36 -10.30
N ARG A 30 -11.34 11.34 -11.14
CA ARG A 30 -11.13 9.99 -10.64
C ARG A 30 -9.68 9.91 -10.16
N PRO A 31 -9.44 9.79 -8.85
CA PRO A 31 -8.09 9.62 -8.37
C PRO A 31 -7.53 8.38 -9.07
N LYS A 32 -6.42 8.54 -9.77
CA LYS A 32 -5.64 7.44 -10.36
C LYS A 32 -5.08 6.49 -9.27
N ALA A 33 -5.59 6.60 -8.05
CA ALA A 33 -5.20 5.88 -6.84
C ALA A 33 -5.64 4.41 -6.80
N LEU A 34 -6.43 3.96 -7.79
CA LEU A 34 -6.74 2.54 -7.95
C LEU A 34 -6.01 1.96 -9.17
N LYS A 35 -4.78 2.40 -9.40
CA LYS A 35 -3.89 1.68 -10.31
C LYS A 35 -3.45 0.40 -9.64
N GLN A 36 -4.17 -0.66 -10.03
CA GLN A 36 -3.68 -2.02 -10.07
C GLN A 36 -3.11 -2.56 -8.77
N VAL A 37 -3.99 -3.13 -7.96
CA VAL A 37 -3.63 -4.33 -7.23
C VAL A 37 -3.13 -5.33 -8.27
N ARG A 38 -1.83 -5.33 -8.50
CA ARG A 38 -1.18 -6.31 -9.36
C ARG A 38 -1.10 -7.58 -8.54
N GLU A 39 -2.09 -8.45 -8.74
CA GLU A 39 -2.00 -9.82 -8.26
C GLU A 39 -0.77 -10.43 -8.93
N VAL A 40 0.32 -10.52 -8.20
CA VAL A 40 1.51 -11.24 -8.65
C VAL A 40 1.21 -12.72 -8.47
N ARG A 41 0.54 -13.29 -9.46
CA ARG A 41 0.52 -14.73 -9.67
C ARG A 41 1.89 -15.17 -10.11
N GLY A 42 2.56 -15.94 -9.29
CA GLY A 42 3.81 -16.58 -9.63
C GLY A 42 5.00 -15.87 -9.01
N VAL A 43 5.53 -16.54 -8.03
CA VAL A 43 6.83 -16.29 -7.44
C VAL A 43 7.85 -16.02 -8.52
N THR A 44 8.23 -14.78 -8.65
CA THR A 44 9.58 -14.47 -9.10
C THR A 44 9.96 -13.20 -8.38
N SER A 45 10.69 -13.39 -7.31
CA SER A 45 11.65 -12.46 -6.71
C SER A 45 11.61 -11.03 -7.25
N THR A 46 10.59 -10.27 -6.87
CA THR A 46 10.82 -8.84 -6.76
C THR A 46 11.37 -8.62 -5.36
N THR A 47 12.56 -9.06 -5.19
CA THR A 47 13.37 -8.82 -4.02
C THR A 47 13.52 -7.31 -3.87
N ILE A 48 13.07 -6.72 -2.78
CA ILE A 48 13.84 -5.62 -2.21
C ILE A 48 15.22 -6.23 -2.11
N GLN A 49 16.21 -5.70 -2.76
CA GLN A 49 17.49 -6.36 -3.12
C GLN A 49 18.07 -7.36 -2.10
N GLU A 50 17.51 -7.47 -0.90
CA GLU A 50 17.97 -8.35 0.17
C GLU A 50 16.87 -8.99 1.04
N LEU A 51 15.58 -8.65 0.86
CA LEU A 51 14.51 -9.18 1.72
C LEU A 51 13.52 -10.04 0.94
N PRO A 52 13.46 -11.35 1.17
CA PRO A 52 12.48 -12.22 0.53
C PRO A 52 11.08 -11.95 1.07
N TYR A 53 10.09 -12.09 0.21
CA TYR A 53 8.69 -12.07 0.61
C TYR A 53 8.26 -13.46 1.11
N MET A 54 7.43 -13.47 2.13
CA MET A 54 6.80 -14.68 2.62
C MET A 54 5.89 -15.29 1.54
N GLN A 55 5.82 -16.61 1.48
CA GLN A 55 4.95 -17.29 0.52
C GLN A 55 3.47 -16.91 0.73
N GLY A 56 2.75 -16.67 -0.36
CA GLY A 56 1.35 -16.25 -0.31
C GLY A 56 1.16 -14.75 -0.06
N THR A 57 2.22 -13.97 -0.18
CA THR A 57 2.19 -12.52 -0.05
C THR A 57 1.62 -11.86 -1.29
N LYS A 58 0.77 -10.85 -1.09
CA LYS A 58 0.26 -9.96 -2.11
C LYS A 58 0.82 -8.56 -1.90
N GLU A 59 1.48 -8.01 -2.90
CA GLU A 59 1.96 -6.63 -2.85
C GLU A 59 0.81 -5.65 -3.05
N LEU A 60 0.59 -4.76 -2.09
CA LEU A 60 -0.44 -3.73 -2.14
C LEU A 60 0.09 -2.42 -2.75
N GLY A 61 1.36 -2.13 -2.55
CA GLY A 61 2.00 -0.95 -3.09
C GLY A 61 3.49 -0.89 -2.83
N THR A 62 4.21 -0.19 -3.71
CA THR A 62 5.64 0.06 -3.60
C THR A 62 5.91 1.52 -3.91
N THR A 63 6.76 2.14 -3.11
CA THR A 63 7.29 3.49 -3.32
C THR A 63 8.81 3.42 -3.25
N GLU A 64 9.48 4.00 -4.23
CA GLU A 64 10.92 4.11 -4.30
C GLU A 64 11.31 5.58 -4.35
N THR A 65 12.29 5.96 -3.53
CA THR A 65 12.83 7.31 -3.44
C THR A 65 14.36 7.23 -3.34
N ASP A 66 15.04 8.36 -3.47
CA ASP A 66 16.50 8.45 -3.31
C ASP A 66 16.95 8.03 -1.90
N LEU A 67 16.05 8.08 -0.91
CA LEU A 67 16.33 7.72 0.48
C LEU A 67 16.11 6.24 0.77
N GLY A 68 15.41 5.52 -0.10
CA GLY A 68 15.13 4.11 0.09
C GLY A 68 13.84 3.64 -0.56
N ARG A 69 13.45 2.43 -0.24
CA ARG A 69 12.28 1.76 -0.78
C ARG A 69 11.31 1.37 0.32
N GLN A 70 10.02 1.61 0.09
CA GLN A 70 8.94 1.16 0.94
C GLN A 70 8.01 0.24 0.18
N VAL A 71 7.65 -0.89 0.79
CA VAL A 71 6.69 -1.85 0.24
C VAL A 71 5.63 -2.14 1.28
N THR A 72 4.38 -2.22 0.83
CA THR A 72 3.25 -2.66 1.65
C THR A 72 2.74 -3.98 1.10
N LEU A 73 2.64 -4.96 1.96
CA LEU A 73 2.29 -6.34 1.65
C LEU A 73 1.06 -6.76 2.45
N GLU A 74 0.25 -7.64 1.88
CA GLU A 74 -0.79 -8.37 2.57
C GLU A 74 -0.39 -9.84 2.60
N VAL A 75 -0.42 -10.45 3.80
CA VAL A 75 0.03 -11.82 4.05
C VAL A 75 -1.07 -12.59 4.75
N ALA A 76 -1.48 -13.73 4.21
CA ALA A 76 -2.49 -14.62 4.81
C ALA A 76 -1.88 -15.44 5.96
N ARG A 77 -1.34 -14.76 6.97
CA ARG A 77 -0.70 -15.32 8.16
C ARG A 77 -0.96 -14.44 9.36
N THR A 78 -0.74 -14.99 10.57
CA THR A 78 -0.85 -14.20 11.80
C THR A 78 0.30 -13.20 11.94
N PRO A 79 0.12 -12.09 12.67
CA PRO A 79 1.18 -11.11 12.93
C PRO A 79 2.44 -11.76 13.53
N GLU A 80 2.28 -12.72 14.42
CA GLU A 80 3.38 -13.43 15.10
C GLU A 80 4.17 -14.33 14.14
N GLU A 81 3.48 -15.00 13.21
CA GLU A 81 4.12 -15.81 12.17
C GLU A 81 4.94 -14.92 11.22
N VAL A 82 4.38 -13.77 10.84
CA VAL A 82 5.06 -12.78 9.99
C VAL A 82 6.30 -12.21 10.69
N GLN A 83 6.17 -11.83 11.97
CA GLN A 83 7.29 -11.33 12.76
C GLN A 83 8.42 -12.36 12.85
N SER A 84 8.06 -13.61 13.19
CA SER A 84 9.02 -14.72 13.30
C SER A 84 9.75 -14.96 11.98
N PHE A 85 9.02 -14.93 10.86
CA PHE A 85 9.61 -15.11 9.54
C PHE A 85 10.67 -14.04 9.24
N TYR A 86 10.33 -12.75 9.35
CA TYR A 86 11.27 -11.67 9.04
C TYR A 86 12.44 -11.65 10.01
N LYS A 87 12.21 -11.91 11.29
CA LYS A 87 13.28 -12.00 12.28
C LYS A 87 14.29 -13.09 11.89
N ASN A 88 13.84 -14.29 11.57
CA ASN A 88 14.71 -15.41 11.21
C ASN A 88 15.48 -15.12 9.93
N VAL A 89 14.79 -14.68 8.88
CA VAL A 89 15.40 -14.36 7.57
C VAL A 89 16.45 -13.28 7.67
N LEU A 90 16.16 -12.21 8.43
CA LEU A 90 17.10 -11.10 8.61
C LEU A 90 18.32 -11.51 9.43
N MET A 91 18.13 -12.24 10.52
CA MET A 91 19.23 -12.76 11.33
C MET A 91 20.13 -13.71 10.55
N GLU A 92 19.56 -14.63 9.75
CA GLU A 92 20.32 -15.54 8.88
C GLU A 92 21.15 -14.78 7.84
N LYS A 93 20.67 -13.61 7.40
CA LYS A 93 21.39 -12.72 6.47
C LYS A 93 22.38 -11.77 7.17
N GLY A 94 22.60 -11.93 8.46
CA GLY A 94 23.57 -11.13 9.23
C GLY A 94 23.07 -9.75 9.64
N TRP A 95 21.75 -9.53 9.65
CA TRP A 95 21.17 -8.29 10.18
C TRP A 95 21.12 -8.36 11.70
N GLU A 96 21.31 -7.24 12.35
CA GLU A 96 21.19 -7.07 13.79
C GLU A 96 19.87 -6.40 14.14
N VAL A 97 19.22 -6.87 15.20
CA VAL A 97 18.06 -6.18 15.77
C VAL A 97 18.52 -4.88 16.42
N GLU A 98 18.01 -3.76 15.94
CA GLU A 98 18.25 -2.44 16.52
C GLU A 98 17.23 -2.10 17.59
N ASN A 99 15.94 -2.36 17.33
CA ASN A 99 14.84 -2.08 18.25
C ASN A 99 13.64 -2.96 17.92
N ASN A 100 12.84 -3.25 18.96
CA ASN A 100 11.53 -3.88 18.83
C ASN A 100 10.54 -3.08 19.67
N ILE A 101 9.42 -2.69 19.05
CA ILE A 101 8.32 -1.98 19.71
C ILE A 101 7.05 -2.77 19.44
N GLU A 102 6.44 -3.26 20.49
CA GLU A 102 5.17 -3.97 20.42
C GLU A 102 4.07 -3.17 21.11
N ARG A 103 2.98 -2.93 20.38
CA ARG A 103 1.77 -2.26 20.86
C ARG A 103 0.57 -3.17 20.66
N SER A 104 -0.59 -2.74 21.14
CA SER A 104 -1.84 -3.51 21.02
C SER A 104 -2.29 -3.71 19.56
N ASP A 105 -1.97 -2.76 18.71
CA ASP A 105 -2.43 -2.66 17.32
C ASP A 105 -1.35 -2.92 16.27
N LEU A 106 -0.06 -2.90 16.67
CA LEU A 106 1.05 -3.09 15.73
C LEU A 106 2.34 -3.56 16.40
N ILE A 107 3.19 -4.20 15.60
CA ILE A 107 4.58 -4.53 15.92
C ILE A 107 5.48 -3.73 14.98
N ILE A 108 6.55 -3.13 15.52
CA ILE A 108 7.58 -2.43 14.73
C ILE A 108 8.92 -3.03 15.09
N ASP A 109 9.53 -3.73 14.15
CA ASP A 109 10.87 -4.28 14.27
C ASP A 109 11.84 -3.47 13.41
N LYS A 110 12.94 -3.03 14.02
CA LYS A 110 14.01 -2.34 13.32
C LYS A 110 15.26 -3.19 13.30
N TYR A 111 15.81 -3.33 12.12
CA TYR A 111 17.02 -4.08 11.86
C TYR A 111 18.04 -3.20 11.15
N LYS A 112 19.30 -3.50 11.34
CA LYS A 112 20.41 -2.83 10.66
C LYS A 112 21.44 -3.83 10.16
N ASN A 113 22.13 -3.46 9.11
CA ASN A 113 23.40 -4.05 8.69
C ASN A 113 24.38 -2.93 8.31
N ASP A 114 25.52 -3.27 7.72
CA ASP A 114 26.54 -2.28 7.37
C ASP A 114 26.07 -1.20 6.40
N LYS A 115 25.08 -1.52 5.54
CA LYS A 115 24.65 -0.65 4.44
C LYS A 115 23.25 -0.09 4.63
N TYR A 116 22.36 -0.82 5.31
CA TYR A 116 20.94 -0.54 5.31
C TYR A 116 20.33 -0.55 6.71
N LEU A 117 19.24 0.19 6.84
CA LEU A 117 18.28 0.11 7.94
C LEU A 117 16.95 -0.43 7.38
N ALA A 118 16.44 -1.48 7.99
CA ALA A 118 15.13 -2.04 7.66
C ALA A 118 14.16 -1.82 8.82
N THR A 119 12.97 -1.31 8.51
CA THR A 119 11.86 -1.21 9.47
C THR A 119 10.72 -2.08 8.95
N ILE A 120 10.34 -3.07 9.74
CA ILE A 120 9.20 -3.94 9.47
C ILE A 120 8.06 -3.51 10.40
N THR A 121 6.96 -3.07 9.84
CA THR A 121 5.74 -2.70 10.58
C THR A 121 4.65 -3.71 10.28
N ILE A 122 4.13 -4.37 11.31
CA ILE A 122 3.15 -5.46 11.20
C ILE A 122 1.88 -5.03 11.91
N SER A 123 0.75 -4.97 11.18
CA SER A 123 -0.56 -4.68 11.76
C SER A 123 -1.08 -5.86 12.57
N LYS A 124 -1.64 -5.59 13.74
CA LYS A 124 -2.29 -6.57 14.64
C LYS A 124 -3.81 -6.50 14.57
N GLU A 125 -4.39 -6.26 13.42
CA GLU A 125 -5.84 -6.18 13.27
C GLU A 125 -6.49 -7.54 13.58
N LYS A 126 -7.23 -7.62 14.70
CA LYS A 126 -7.69 -8.90 15.28
C LYS A 126 -8.77 -9.62 14.49
N GLU A 127 -9.48 -8.92 13.62
CA GLU A 127 -10.61 -9.49 12.86
C GLU A 127 -10.27 -9.75 11.39
N ALA A 128 -9.07 -9.37 10.95
CA ALA A 128 -8.64 -9.58 9.59
C ALA A 128 -8.12 -11.01 9.36
N SER A 129 -8.50 -11.63 8.26
CA SER A 129 -7.97 -12.92 7.80
C SER A 129 -6.54 -12.83 7.27
N SER A 130 -6.00 -11.62 7.18
CA SER A 130 -4.66 -11.32 6.67
C SER A 130 -3.99 -10.23 7.50
N THR A 131 -2.68 -10.24 7.48
CA THR A 131 -1.82 -9.27 8.16
C THR A 131 -1.25 -8.29 7.13
N VAL A 132 -1.34 -6.99 7.41
CA VAL A 132 -0.69 -5.97 6.59
C VAL A 132 0.71 -5.70 7.13
N VAL A 133 1.69 -5.75 6.22
CA VAL A 133 3.11 -5.59 6.54
C VAL A 133 3.69 -4.44 5.72
N GLY A 134 4.23 -3.45 6.40
CA GLY A 134 5.02 -2.40 5.80
C GLY A 134 6.51 -2.71 5.94
N ILE A 135 7.25 -2.73 4.86
CA ILE A 135 8.70 -2.87 4.85
C ILE A 135 9.31 -1.58 4.33
N ASN A 136 10.12 -0.94 5.14
CA ASN A 136 10.86 0.24 4.75
C ASN A 136 12.35 -0.08 4.82
N LEU A 137 13.03 0.00 3.67
CA LEU A 137 14.47 -0.18 3.55
C LEU A 137 15.10 1.13 3.11
N ARG A 138 16.05 1.63 3.89
CA ARG A 138 16.78 2.87 3.56
C ARG A 138 18.29 2.68 3.70
N ASN A 139 19.03 3.45 2.94
CA ASN A 139 20.47 3.54 3.10
C ASN A 139 20.83 4.13 4.49
N ARG A 140 21.92 3.65 5.05
CA ARG A 140 22.44 4.11 6.33
C ARG A 140 23.32 5.34 6.17
#